data_2ac3e97faa20daf33a13acd0464e7e1b
#
_entry.id   2ac3e97faa20daf33a13acd0464e7e1b
#
_cell.length_a   1.000
_cell.length_b   1.000
_cell.length_c   1.000
_cell.angle_alpha   90.00
_cell.angle_beta   90.00
_cell.angle_gamma   90.00
#
_symmetry.space_group_name_H-M   'P 1'
#
loop_
_entity.id
_entity.type
_entity.pdbx_description
1 polymer ?
#
loop_
_entity_poly.entity_id
_entity_poly.type
_entity_poly.pdbx_seq_one_letter_code
_entity_poly.pdbx_strand_id
1 'polypeptide(L)'
;MLFRSYVAKALAKNLKHVVYLDKDTLIVLSKQIFKVAGQPYDRSSAFFQQNIRDYEYDCVLALAMEALDYDDIVLINAPFTQEVRDNAFIADLKAKLAAKGATLAVIWVETSPEVVHQRMIERNSDRDTWKLAHWDEYLRRCNFTIPENLADPQHKDNLILFQNNNDDEFDASMKRCVAILEESLED
;
A
#
# COMPACT_ATOMS: atom_id res chain seq x y z
N MET A 1 6.18 -2.10 6.79
CA MET A 1 5.48 -0.97 6.12
C MET A 1 6.38 0.14 5.59
N LEU A 2 7.58 0.29 6.11
CA LEU A 2 8.59 1.20 5.60
C LEU A 2 9.29 0.54 4.41
N PHE A 3 9.59 1.31 3.38
CA PHE A 3 10.13 0.86 2.07
C PHE A 3 9.11 0.25 1.09
N ARG A 4 7.81 0.20 1.44
CA ARG A 4 6.75 -0.21 0.51
C ARG A 4 6.79 0.57 -0.81
N SER A 5 6.96 1.90 -0.77
CA SER A 5 7.04 2.73 -1.98
C SER A 5 8.23 2.39 -2.87
N TYR A 6 9.34 1.93 -2.31
CA TYR A 6 10.48 1.43 -3.09
C TYR A 6 10.10 0.14 -3.82
N VAL A 7 9.53 -0.83 -3.10
CA VAL A 7 9.04 -2.09 -3.67
C VAL A 7 8.01 -1.83 -4.77
N ALA A 8 6.98 -1.01 -4.48
CA ALA A 8 5.92 -0.71 -5.43
C ALA A 8 6.44 -0.04 -6.71
N LYS A 9 7.37 0.90 -6.60
CA LYS A 9 7.99 1.55 -7.77
C LYS A 9 8.89 0.60 -8.56
N ALA A 10 9.61 -0.28 -7.88
CA ALA A 10 10.42 -1.30 -8.54
C ALA A 10 9.53 -2.31 -9.26
N LEU A 11 8.43 -2.75 -8.62
CA LEU A 11 7.47 -3.66 -9.22
C LEU A 11 6.83 -3.05 -10.47
N ALA A 12 6.36 -1.80 -10.40
CA ALA A 12 5.80 -1.09 -11.55
C ALA A 12 6.75 -0.99 -12.76
N LYS A 13 8.07 -0.98 -12.52
CA LYS A 13 9.08 -0.98 -13.59
C LYS A 13 9.32 -2.34 -14.22
N ASN A 14 8.95 -3.42 -13.54
CA ASN A 14 9.14 -4.80 -13.98
C ASN A 14 7.87 -5.41 -14.58
N LEU A 15 6.70 -4.83 -14.32
CA LEU A 15 5.42 -5.24 -14.91
C LEU A 15 5.22 -4.59 -16.27
N LYS A 16 4.52 -5.30 -17.16
CA LYS A 16 3.98 -4.77 -18.43
C LYS A 16 2.54 -4.33 -18.20
N HIS A 17 2.07 -3.37 -19.01
CA HIS A 17 0.66 -2.94 -18.99
C HIS A 17 0.18 -2.57 -17.56
N VAL A 18 0.91 -1.67 -16.89
CA VAL A 18 0.63 -1.27 -15.52
C VAL A 18 0.41 0.23 -15.37
N VAL A 19 -0.69 0.61 -14.73
CA VAL A 19 -0.91 1.97 -14.21
C VAL A 19 -0.47 2.00 -12.74
N TYR A 20 0.53 2.83 -12.42
CA TYR A 20 1.01 3.01 -11.06
C TYR A 20 0.36 4.25 -10.42
N LEU A 21 -0.34 4.04 -9.31
CA LEU A 21 -0.99 5.10 -8.54
C LEU A 21 -0.36 5.20 -7.14
N ASP A 22 0.14 6.38 -6.79
CA ASP A 22 0.69 6.65 -5.47
C ASP A 22 -0.25 7.58 -4.70
N LYS A 23 -0.86 7.08 -3.62
CA LYS A 23 -1.76 7.87 -2.78
C LYS A 23 -1.10 9.14 -2.25
N ASP A 24 0.21 9.12 -2.03
CA ASP A 24 0.92 10.28 -1.52
C ASP A 24 1.00 11.44 -2.55
N THR A 25 0.67 11.20 -3.82
CA THR A 25 0.48 12.28 -4.82
C THR A 25 -0.66 13.22 -4.43
N LEU A 26 -1.68 12.73 -3.69
CA LEU A 26 -2.82 13.51 -3.22
C LEU A 26 -2.47 14.46 -2.06
N ILE A 27 -1.28 14.34 -1.46
CA ILE A 27 -0.81 15.22 -0.37
C ILE A 27 -0.85 16.70 -0.79
N VAL A 28 -0.65 16.99 -2.05
CA VAL A 28 -0.71 18.37 -2.57
C VAL A 28 -2.09 18.97 -2.33
N LEU A 29 -3.17 18.22 -2.62
CA LEU A 29 -4.55 18.64 -2.37
C LEU A 29 -4.84 18.69 -0.87
N SER A 30 -4.40 17.70 -0.11
CA SER A 30 -4.57 17.65 1.34
C SER A 30 -3.97 18.88 2.02
N LYS A 31 -2.76 19.28 1.63
CA LYS A 31 -2.12 20.53 2.13
C LYS A 31 -2.96 21.76 1.85
N GLN A 32 -3.59 21.84 0.67
CA GLN A 32 -4.45 22.96 0.31
C GLN A 32 -5.73 22.97 1.15
N ILE A 33 -6.32 21.80 1.44
CA ILE A 33 -7.48 21.66 2.31
C ILE A 33 -7.17 22.21 3.72
N PHE A 34 -6.04 21.78 4.32
CA PHE A 34 -5.59 22.31 5.61
C PHE A 34 -5.45 23.84 5.60
N LYS A 35 -4.84 24.37 4.53
CA LYS A 35 -4.65 25.83 4.37
C LYS A 35 -5.99 26.57 4.29
N VAL A 36 -6.92 26.10 3.48
CA VAL A 36 -8.25 26.74 3.31
C VAL A 36 -9.06 26.66 4.60
N ALA A 37 -8.95 25.55 5.34
CA ALA A 37 -9.61 25.35 6.63
C ALA A 37 -8.94 26.13 7.80
N GLY A 38 -7.81 26.81 7.57
CA GLY A 38 -7.08 27.50 8.63
C GLY A 38 -6.48 26.55 9.68
N GLN A 39 -6.24 25.28 9.30
CA GLN A 39 -5.70 24.27 10.19
C GLN A 39 -4.20 24.06 9.96
N PRO A 40 -3.40 23.81 11.02
CA PRO A 40 -2.00 23.43 10.86
C PRO A 40 -1.90 22.09 10.14
N TYR A 41 -0.92 21.97 9.24
CA TYR A 41 -0.70 20.72 8.50
C TYR A 41 -0.19 19.61 9.43
N ASP A 42 -1.07 18.70 9.80
CA ASP A 42 -0.76 17.52 10.61
C ASP A 42 -1.63 16.32 10.17
N ARG A 43 -1.02 15.33 9.54
CA ARG A 43 -1.70 14.10 9.07
C ARG A 43 -2.05 13.13 10.21
N SER A 44 -1.65 13.40 11.46
CA SER A 44 -2.07 12.65 12.64
C SER A 44 -3.25 13.29 13.38
N SER A 45 -3.63 14.52 12.99
CA SER A 45 -4.69 15.29 13.63
C SER A 45 -6.08 14.67 13.44
N ALA A 46 -6.99 14.98 14.38
CA ALA A 46 -8.41 14.63 14.25
C ALA A 46 -9.03 15.26 12.98
N PHE A 47 -8.61 16.48 12.61
CA PHE A 47 -9.07 17.13 11.40
C PHE A 47 -8.76 16.31 10.15
N PHE A 48 -7.52 15.80 10.03
CA PHE A 48 -7.13 14.93 8.93
C PHE A 48 -7.96 13.66 8.88
N GLN A 49 -8.10 12.97 10.03
CA GLN A 49 -8.84 11.71 10.11
C GLN A 49 -10.31 11.85 9.71
N GLN A 50 -10.95 12.97 10.09
CA GLN A 50 -12.38 13.18 9.89
C GLN A 50 -12.72 13.79 8.53
N ASN A 51 -11.82 14.56 7.91
CA ASN A 51 -12.14 15.40 6.76
C ASN A 51 -11.32 15.13 5.50
N ILE A 52 -10.22 14.35 5.59
CA ILE A 52 -9.30 14.21 4.46
C ILE A 52 -8.95 12.75 4.19
N ARG A 53 -8.63 11.97 5.25
CA ARG A 53 -8.04 10.64 5.10
C ARG A 53 -8.83 9.72 4.17
N ASP A 54 -10.10 9.55 4.43
CA ASP A 54 -10.93 8.60 3.68
C ASP A 54 -11.12 9.05 2.23
N TYR A 55 -11.24 10.37 2.01
CA TYR A 55 -11.32 10.94 0.66
C TYR A 55 -10.03 10.72 -0.16
N GLU A 56 -8.85 10.68 0.47
CA GLU A 56 -7.62 10.28 -0.25
C GLU A 56 -7.70 8.82 -0.73
N TYR A 57 -8.29 7.90 0.07
CA TYR A 57 -8.48 6.51 -0.34
C TYR A 57 -9.57 6.37 -1.40
N ASP A 58 -10.70 7.05 -1.23
CA ASP A 58 -11.77 7.07 -2.23
C ASP A 58 -11.27 7.58 -3.58
N CYS A 59 -10.48 8.65 -3.57
CA CYS A 59 -9.92 9.25 -4.78
C CYS A 59 -8.98 8.27 -5.50
N VAL A 60 -8.04 7.63 -4.79
CA VAL A 60 -7.11 6.69 -5.44
C VAL A 60 -7.82 5.43 -5.93
N LEU A 61 -8.87 4.98 -5.24
CA LEU A 61 -9.69 3.85 -5.69
C LEU A 61 -10.54 4.21 -6.91
N ALA A 62 -11.11 5.41 -6.95
CA ALA A 62 -11.85 5.90 -8.13
C ALA A 62 -10.94 5.96 -9.37
N LEU A 63 -9.73 6.52 -9.22
CA LEU A 63 -8.72 6.53 -10.28
C LEU A 63 -8.33 5.11 -10.73
N ALA A 64 -8.20 4.18 -9.79
CA ALA A 64 -7.89 2.80 -10.11
C ALA A 64 -9.02 2.12 -10.89
N MET A 65 -10.27 2.33 -10.46
CA MET A 65 -11.44 1.77 -11.16
C MET A 65 -11.59 2.33 -12.58
N GLU A 66 -11.23 3.60 -12.80
CA GLU A 66 -11.19 4.19 -14.15
C GLU A 66 -10.04 3.61 -14.97
N ALA A 67 -8.84 3.49 -14.39
CA ALA A 67 -7.64 2.99 -15.07
C ALA A 67 -7.80 1.54 -15.56
N LEU A 68 -8.58 0.70 -14.89
CA LEU A 68 -8.90 -0.66 -15.32
C LEU A 68 -9.68 -0.74 -16.65
N ASP A 69 -10.23 0.36 -17.14
CA ASP A 69 -10.85 0.42 -18.48
C ASP A 69 -9.82 0.58 -19.61
N TYR A 70 -8.54 0.82 -19.27
CA TYR A 70 -7.50 1.18 -20.23
C TYR A 70 -6.24 0.33 -20.13
N ASP A 71 -6.02 -0.38 -19.01
CA ASP A 71 -4.82 -1.20 -18.81
C ASP A 71 -5.12 -2.43 -17.94
N ASP A 72 -4.28 -3.45 -18.06
CA ASP A 72 -4.49 -4.76 -17.47
C ASP A 72 -4.21 -4.78 -15.96
N ILE A 73 -3.21 -4.02 -15.51
CA ILE A 73 -2.81 -3.98 -14.10
C ILE A 73 -2.90 -2.56 -13.55
N VAL A 74 -3.55 -2.40 -12.41
CA VAL A 74 -3.50 -1.15 -11.64
C VAL A 74 -2.84 -1.39 -10.29
N LEU A 75 -1.65 -0.84 -10.11
CA LEU A 75 -0.85 -0.97 -8.89
C LEU A 75 -1.00 0.26 -8.00
N ILE A 76 -1.66 0.11 -6.86
CA ILE A 76 -1.84 1.19 -5.89
C ILE A 76 -0.79 1.10 -4.78
N ASN A 77 0.03 2.13 -4.61
CA ASN A 77 0.91 2.32 -3.47
C ASN A 77 0.20 3.11 -2.37
N ALA A 78 -0.41 2.41 -1.42
CA ALA A 78 -1.07 3.00 -0.26
C ALA A 78 -0.98 2.07 0.97
N PRO A 79 -1.08 2.58 2.22
CA PRO A 79 -1.02 1.73 3.42
C PRO A 79 -2.19 0.76 3.54
N PHE A 80 -3.41 1.19 3.30
CA PHE A 80 -4.65 0.43 3.48
C PHE A 80 -4.75 -0.31 4.83
N THR A 81 -4.17 0.28 5.91
CA THR A 81 -4.00 -0.40 7.20
C THR A 81 -5.29 -0.72 7.93
N GLN A 82 -6.33 0.06 7.72
CA GLN A 82 -7.67 -0.16 8.27
C GLN A 82 -8.51 -0.97 7.28
N GLU A 83 -8.47 -0.58 6.03
CA GLU A 83 -9.28 -1.10 4.93
C GLU A 83 -9.05 -2.59 4.68
N VAL A 84 -7.80 -3.05 4.71
CA VAL A 84 -7.47 -4.49 4.54
C VAL A 84 -7.95 -5.36 5.71
N ARG A 85 -8.33 -4.75 6.84
CA ARG A 85 -8.87 -5.44 8.04
C ARG A 85 -10.38 -5.36 8.15
N ASP A 86 -11.01 -4.58 7.27
CA ASP A 86 -12.47 -4.47 7.19
C ASP A 86 -13.01 -5.46 6.16
N ASN A 87 -13.70 -6.50 6.65
CA ASN A 87 -14.28 -7.53 5.81
C ASN A 87 -15.33 -6.98 4.85
N ALA A 88 -16.11 -5.97 5.27
CA ALA A 88 -17.14 -5.38 4.43
C ALA A 88 -16.49 -4.57 3.30
N PHE A 89 -15.44 -3.81 3.60
CA PHE A 89 -14.67 -3.07 2.59
C PHE A 89 -14.05 -4.01 1.55
N ILE A 90 -13.39 -5.09 1.98
CA ILE A 90 -12.77 -6.05 1.05
C ILE A 90 -13.83 -6.76 0.20
N ALA A 91 -14.96 -7.14 0.77
CA ALA A 91 -16.04 -7.77 0.01
C ALA A 91 -16.64 -6.82 -1.04
N ASP A 92 -16.89 -5.57 -0.68
CA ASP A 92 -17.41 -4.55 -1.60
C ASP A 92 -16.40 -4.25 -2.73
N LEU A 93 -15.12 -4.11 -2.39
CA LEU A 93 -14.06 -3.88 -3.37
C LEU A 93 -13.95 -5.05 -4.35
N LYS A 94 -13.93 -6.30 -3.86
CA LYS A 94 -13.92 -7.51 -4.70
C LYS A 94 -15.13 -7.56 -5.63
N ALA A 95 -16.32 -7.21 -5.14
CA ALA A 95 -17.54 -7.19 -5.96
C ALA A 95 -17.46 -6.13 -7.09
N LYS A 96 -16.96 -4.93 -6.78
CA LYS A 96 -16.73 -3.87 -7.77
C LYS A 96 -15.72 -4.27 -8.83
N LEU A 97 -14.62 -4.91 -8.42
CA LEU A 97 -13.59 -5.42 -9.33
C LEU A 97 -14.14 -6.53 -10.23
N ALA A 98 -14.87 -7.50 -9.66
CA ALA A 98 -15.48 -8.58 -10.43
C ALA A 98 -16.45 -8.06 -11.50
N ALA A 99 -17.19 -6.98 -11.24
CA ALA A 99 -18.06 -6.34 -12.22
C ALA A 99 -17.27 -5.73 -13.41
N LYS A 100 -15.97 -5.51 -13.26
CA LYS A 100 -15.04 -5.08 -14.33
C LYS A 100 -14.19 -6.22 -14.90
N GLY A 101 -14.42 -7.46 -14.50
CA GLY A 101 -13.61 -8.61 -14.88
C GLY A 101 -12.21 -8.61 -14.25
N ALA A 102 -12.02 -7.85 -13.17
CA ALA A 102 -10.76 -7.73 -12.49
C ALA A 102 -10.76 -8.44 -11.13
N THR A 103 -9.58 -8.76 -10.62
CA THR A 103 -9.36 -9.40 -9.32
C THR A 103 -8.52 -8.51 -8.40
N LEU A 104 -8.61 -8.75 -7.09
CA LEU A 104 -7.81 -8.06 -6.08
C LEU A 104 -6.60 -8.92 -5.70
N ALA A 105 -5.40 -8.37 -5.84
CA ALA A 105 -4.18 -8.90 -5.24
C ALA A 105 -3.61 -7.92 -4.22
N VAL A 106 -3.27 -8.38 -3.01
CA VAL A 106 -2.62 -7.59 -1.97
C VAL A 106 -1.18 -8.05 -1.82
N ILE A 107 -0.23 -7.18 -2.14
CA ILE A 107 1.18 -7.43 -1.93
C ILE A 107 1.56 -6.98 -0.52
N TRP A 108 1.80 -7.94 0.35
CA TRP A 108 2.19 -7.70 1.74
C TRP A 108 3.71 -7.65 1.87
N VAL A 109 4.25 -6.46 2.03
CA VAL A 109 5.71 -6.26 2.14
C VAL A 109 6.15 -6.49 3.58
N GLU A 110 6.94 -7.52 3.79
CA GLU A 110 7.55 -7.88 5.07
C GLU A 110 9.00 -7.41 5.12
N THR A 111 9.36 -6.79 6.23
CA THR A 111 10.74 -6.41 6.56
C THR A 111 10.89 -6.53 8.06
N SER A 112 11.95 -7.19 8.53
CA SER A 112 12.17 -7.35 9.96
C SER A 112 12.35 -6.00 10.66
N PRO A 113 11.95 -5.87 11.93
CA PRO A 113 12.10 -4.63 12.67
C PRO A 113 13.53 -4.09 12.69
N GLU A 114 14.53 -4.99 12.78
CA GLU A 114 15.94 -4.65 12.82
C GLU A 114 16.39 -4.00 11.49
N VAL A 115 16.00 -4.59 10.36
CA VAL A 115 16.31 -4.05 9.02
C VAL A 115 15.57 -2.72 8.80
N VAL A 116 14.33 -2.62 9.26
CA VAL A 116 13.55 -1.36 9.21
C VAL A 116 14.26 -0.27 10.00
N HIS A 117 14.72 -0.56 11.22
CA HIS A 117 15.43 0.38 12.08
C HIS A 117 16.73 0.88 11.43
N GLN A 118 17.55 -0.06 10.95
CA GLN A 118 18.80 0.25 10.26
C GLN A 118 18.58 1.15 9.04
N ARG A 119 17.63 0.79 8.17
CA ARG A 119 17.30 1.57 6.97
C ARG A 119 16.71 2.96 7.29
N MET A 120 16.02 3.12 8.44
CA MET A 120 15.57 4.45 8.90
C MET A 120 16.74 5.33 9.31
N ILE A 121 17.73 4.77 10.02
CA ILE A 121 18.97 5.47 10.40
C ILE A 121 19.71 5.92 9.14
N GLU A 122 19.93 5.01 8.19
CA GLU A 122 20.65 5.30 6.94
C GLU A 122 19.95 6.36 6.09
N ARG A 123 18.60 6.32 6.04
CA ARG A 123 17.80 7.31 5.30
C ARG A 123 17.89 8.70 5.90
N ASN A 124 18.14 8.84 7.19
CA ASN A 124 18.31 10.08 7.94
C ASN A 124 17.23 11.15 7.62
N SER A 125 15.96 10.77 7.71
CA SER A 125 14.83 11.63 7.35
C SER A 125 14.14 12.17 8.60
N ASP A 126 13.81 13.47 8.61
CA ASP A 126 13.09 14.14 9.69
C ASP A 126 11.77 13.44 10.07
N ARG A 127 11.11 12.83 9.11
CA ARG A 127 9.87 12.05 9.34
C ARG A 127 10.06 10.81 10.22
N ASP A 128 11.30 10.36 10.42
CA ASP A 128 11.63 9.19 11.23
C ASP A 128 12.19 9.54 12.60
N THR A 129 12.50 10.80 12.87
CA THR A 129 13.10 11.27 14.13
C THR A 129 12.34 10.77 15.36
N TRP A 130 11.02 10.97 15.39
CA TRP A 130 10.21 10.49 16.52
C TRP A 130 10.26 8.97 16.67
N LYS A 131 10.16 8.22 15.56
CA LYS A 131 10.17 6.76 15.57
C LYS A 131 11.48 6.18 16.06
N LEU A 132 12.61 6.75 15.62
CA LEU A 132 13.93 6.35 16.07
C LEU A 132 14.16 6.68 17.54
N ALA A 133 13.67 7.83 18.02
CA ALA A 133 13.77 8.22 19.44
C ALA A 133 12.85 7.37 20.35
N HIS A 134 11.76 6.78 19.80
CA HIS A 134 10.76 6.03 20.56
C HIS A 134 10.49 4.66 19.94
N TRP A 135 11.57 3.93 19.59
CA TRP A 135 11.50 2.72 18.78
C TRP A 135 10.58 1.64 19.35
N ASP A 136 10.69 1.33 20.65
CA ASP A 136 9.85 0.31 21.29
C ASP A 136 8.38 0.71 21.33
N GLU A 137 8.09 1.98 21.51
CA GLU A 137 6.72 2.50 21.45
C GLU A 137 6.17 2.43 20.04
N TYR A 138 6.98 2.77 19.03
CA TYR A 138 6.63 2.65 17.63
C TYR A 138 6.29 1.20 17.26
N LEU A 139 7.13 0.21 17.66
CA LEU A 139 6.88 -1.21 17.38
C LEU A 139 5.58 -1.69 18.03
N ARG A 140 5.30 -1.29 19.27
CA ARG A 140 4.05 -1.67 19.96
C ARG A 140 2.80 -1.13 19.27
N ARG A 141 2.91 -0.02 18.55
CA ARG A 141 1.81 0.57 17.76
C ARG A 141 1.65 -0.07 16.39
N CYS A 142 2.66 -0.79 15.91
CA CYS A 142 2.60 -1.47 14.62
C CYS A 142 1.84 -2.79 14.74
N ASN A 143 0.91 -3.03 13.84
CA ASN A 143 0.28 -4.33 13.67
C ASN A 143 0.86 -5.00 12.42
N PHE A 144 1.71 -6.02 12.64
CA PHE A 144 2.36 -6.81 11.59
C PHE A 144 1.59 -8.07 11.20
N THR A 145 0.47 -8.36 11.90
CA THR A 145 -0.33 -9.55 11.61
C THR A 145 -1.03 -9.40 10.26
N ILE A 146 -0.88 -10.41 9.41
CA ILE A 146 -1.62 -10.50 8.15
C ILE A 146 -3.11 -10.72 8.47
N PRO A 147 -4.01 -9.92 7.89
CA PRO A 147 -5.45 -10.13 8.08
C PRO A 147 -5.91 -11.48 7.52
N GLU A 148 -6.67 -12.24 8.32
CA GLU A 148 -7.17 -13.57 7.92
C GLU A 148 -8.08 -13.52 6.69
N ASN A 149 -8.81 -12.43 6.50
CA ASN A 149 -9.72 -12.20 5.38
C ASN A 149 -9.01 -12.02 4.02
N LEU A 150 -7.68 -11.83 4.03
CA LEU A 150 -6.88 -11.80 2.80
C LEU A 150 -6.41 -13.20 2.40
N ALA A 151 -6.26 -14.11 3.36
CA ALA A 151 -5.88 -15.49 3.14
C ALA A 151 -7.10 -16.32 2.69
N ASP A 152 -7.51 -16.17 1.44
CA ASP A 152 -8.56 -16.99 0.83
C ASP A 152 -7.96 -18.30 0.31
N PRO A 153 -8.31 -19.47 0.88
CA PRO A 153 -7.80 -20.77 0.41
C PRO A 153 -8.16 -21.09 -1.04
N GLN A 154 -9.21 -20.47 -1.57
CA GLN A 154 -9.70 -20.69 -2.94
C GLN A 154 -9.00 -19.78 -3.96
N HIS A 155 -8.47 -18.63 -3.50
CA HIS A 155 -7.79 -17.64 -4.32
C HIS A 155 -6.44 -17.31 -3.69
N LYS A 156 -5.48 -18.22 -3.81
CA LYS A 156 -4.12 -18.08 -3.24
C LYS A 156 -3.40 -16.82 -3.70
N ASP A 157 -3.80 -16.25 -4.83
CA ASP A 157 -3.17 -15.13 -5.49
C ASP A 157 -3.64 -13.76 -4.94
N ASN A 158 -4.68 -13.76 -4.08
CA ASN A 158 -5.16 -12.53 -3.43
C ASN A 158 -4.17 -11.96 -2.40
N LEU A 159 -3.24 -12.77 -1.89
CA LEU A 159 -2.20 -12.35 -0.95
C LEU A 159 -0.83 -12.82 -1.42
N ILE A 160 0.01 -11.89 -1.82
CA ILE A 160 1.38 -12.14 -2.24
C ILE A 160 2.32 -11.61 -1.15
N LEU A 161 3.09 -12.49 -0.53
CA LEU A 161 4.10 -12.11 0.45
C LEU A 161 5.38 -11.66 -0.26
N PHE A 162 5.84 -10.45 0.05
CA PHE A 162 7.06 -9.87 -0.48
C PHE A 162 8.08 -9.70 0.64
N GLN A 163 9.11 -10.54 0.68
CA GLN A 163 10.21 -10.46 1.65
C GLN A 163 11.21 -9.38 1.20
N ASN A 164 11.62 -8.52 2.13
CA ASN A 164 12.45 -7.36 1.83
C ASN A 164 13.50 -7.09 2.92
N ASN A 165 14.16 -8.13 3.42
CA ASN A 165 15.21 -7.96 4.43
C ASN A 165 16.60 -7.71 3.81
N ASN A 166 16.86 -8.30 2.64
CA ASN A 166 18.10 -8.20 1.89
C ASN A 166 17.83 -8.24 0.38
N ASP A 167 18.87 -8.06 -0.42
CA ASP A 167 18.76 -8.00 -1.87
C ASP A 167 18.34 -9.36 -2.48
N ASP A 168 18.80 -10.50 -1.94
CA ASP A 168 18.42 -11.83 -2.44
C ASP A 168 16.92 -12.10 -2.23
N GLU A 169 16.39 -11.78 -1.04
CA GLU A 169 14.97 -11.91 -0.74
C GLU A 169 14.13 -10.94 -1.58
N PHE A 170 14.62 -9.72 -1.78
CA PHE A 170 13.98 -8.72 -2.63
C PHE A 170 13.86 -9.24 -4.07
N ASP A 171 14.96 -9.70 -4.66
CA ASP A 171 15.00 -10.17 -6.03
C ASP A 171 14.14 -11.43 -6.25
N ALA A 172 14.18 -12.38 -5.31
CA ALA A 172 13.34 -13.57 -5.35
C ALA A 172 11.85 -13.21 -5.24
N SER A 173 11.49 -12.29 -4.33
CA SER A 173 10.12 -11.82 -4.17
C SER A 173 9.64 -11.04 -5.38
N MET A 174 10.50 -10.22 -5.99
CA MET A 174 10.19 -9.47 -7.21
C MET A 174 9.85 -10.40 -8.36
N LYS A 175 10.72 -11.38 -8.64
CA LYS A 175 10.48 -12.37 -9.70
C LYS A 175 9.17 -13.12 -9.50
N ARG A 176 8.90 -13.55 -8.26
CA ARG A 176 7.66 -14.26 -7.91
C ARG A 176 6.42 -13.38 -8.08
N CYS A 177 6.45 -12.13 -7.61
CA CYS A 177 5.32 -11.21 -7.76
C CYS A 177 5.01 -10.92 -9.23
N VAL A 178 6.03 -10.66 -10.06
CA VAL A 178 5.84 -10.42 -11.49
C VAL A 178 5.22 -11.64 -12.16
N ALA A 179 5.75 -12.85 -11.89
CA ALA A 179 5.20 -14.08 -12.47
C ALA A 179 3.72 -14.28 -12.12
N ILE A 180 3.35 -14.18 -10.83
CA ILE A 180 1.95 -14.34 -10.39
C ILE A 180 1.02 -13.31 -11.06
N LEU A 181 1.46 -12.04 -11.14
CA LEU A 181 0.62 -10.98 -11.68
C LEU A 181 0.49 -11.06 -13.21
N GLU A 182 1.52 -11.51 -13.92
CA GLU A 182 1.46 -11.69 -15.37
C GLU A 182 0.72 -12.99 -15.76
N GLU A 183 0.90 -14.10 -15.01
CA GLU A 183 0.13 -15.34 -15.22
C GLU A 183 -1.38 -15.11 -15.04
N SER A 184 -1.79 -14.27 -14.11
CA SER A 184 -3.22 -13.95 -13.86
C SER A 184 -3.89 -13.18 -15.01
N LEU A 185 -3.16 -12.73 -16.02
CA LEU A 185 -3.69 -12.05 -17.20
C LEU A 185 -3.88 -13.00 -18.40
N GLU A 186 -3.33 -14.22 -18.33
CA GLU A 186 -3.41 -15.20 -19.41
C GLU A 186 -4.65 -16.13 -19.29
N ASP A 187 -5.30 -16.12 -18.13
CA ASP A 187 -6.51 -16.88 -17.81
C ASP A 187 -7.80 -16.05 -18.05
#